data_d0b41a32d4cb85cb5128eab41259ce0a
#
_entry.id   d0b41a32d4cb85cb5128eab41259ce0a
#
_cell.length_a   1.000
_cell.length_b   1.000
_cell.length_c   1.000
_cell.angle_alpha   90.00
_cell.angle_beta   90.00
_cell.angle_gamma   90.00
#
_symmetry.space_group_name_H-M   'P 1'
#
loop_
_entity.id
_entity.type
_entity.pdbx_description
1 polymer ?
#
loop_
_entity_poly.entity_id
_entity_poly.type
_entity_poly.pdbx_seq_one_letter_code
_entity_poly.pdbx_strand_id
1 'polypeptide(L)'
;MLKTKRVQIDGTEYEFREPTVEQMLPVLGKLQDEENRFSAQVDILKLTVFKDGEAVGNQIGISKLTQFAPHALEVCGMGADDEAS
;
A
#
# COMPACT_ATOMS: atom_id res chain seq x y z
N MET A 1 -9.27 14.76 4.06
CA MET A 1 -8.43 14.73 2.87
C MET A 1 -7.52 13.51 2.88
N LEU A 2 -7.41 12.83 1.77
CA LEU A 2 -6.58 11.64 1.70
C LEU A 2 -5.10 12.01 1.63
N LYS A 3 -4.28 11.18 2.27
CA LYS A 3 -2.83 11.39 2.27
C LYS A 3 -2.22 10.92 0.97
N THR A 4 -1.15 11.59 0.57
CA THR A 4 -0.30 11.13 -0.53
C THR A 4 1.15 11.26 -0.10
N LYS A 5 1.98 10.38 -0.65
CA LYS A 5 3.41 10.37 -0.34
C LYS A 5 4.17 9.97 -1.60
N ARG A 6 5.26 10.66 -1.88
CA ARG A 6 6.10 10.30 -3.02
C ARG A 6 7.39 9.69 -2.52
N VAL A 7 7.77 8.60 -3.13
CA VAL A 7 8.97 7.85 -2.73
C VAL A 7 9.70 7.39 -3.98
N GLN A 8 11.03 7.50 -3.96
CA GLN A 8 11.84 6.95 -5.02
C GLN A 8 12.29 5.54 -4.64
N ILE A 9 11.99 4.58 -5.50
CA ILE A 9 12.38 3.20 -5.30
C ILE A 9 13.10 2.74 -6.56
N ASP A 10 14.35 2.34 -6.40
CA ASP A 10 15.20 1.91 -7.53
C ASP A 10 15.28 2.97 -8.63
N GLY A 11 15.36 4.24 -8.22
CA GLY A 11 15.49 5.33 -9.18
C GLY A 11 14.20 5.77 -9.84
N THR A 12 13.09 5.15 -9.50
CA THR A 12 11.79 5.51 -10.07
C THR A 12 10.92 6.13 -8.99
N GLU A 13 10.29 7.24 -9.30
CA GLU A 13 9.41 7.90 -8.35
C GLU A 13 8.02 7.30 -8.42
N TYR A 14 7.49 6.93 -7.25
CA TYR A 14 6.13 6.41 -7.12
C TYR A 14 5.35 7.29 -6.19
N GLU A 15 4.04 7.34 -6.40
CA GLU A 15 3.13 8.05 -5.51
C GLU A 15 2.30 7.02 -4.75
N PHE A 16 2.28 7.14 -3.43
CA PHE A 16 1.45 6.29 -2.58
C PHE A 16 0.26 7.12 -2.13
N ARG A 17 -0.93 6.67 -2.44
CA ARG A 17 -2.18 7.38 -2.11
C ARG A 17 -2.98 6.59 -1.10
N GLU A 18 -3.51 7.30 -0.12
CA GLU A 18 -4.36 6.69 0.89
C GLU A 18 -5.68 6.26 0.25
N PRO A 19 -6.08 4.98 0.40
CA PRO A 19 -7.38 4.54 -0.12
C PRO A 19 -8.50 5.00 0.78
N THR A 20 -9.71 5.00 0.26
CA THR A 20 -10.88 5.31 1.08
C THR A 20 -11.22 4.14 1.98
N VAL A 21 -12.03 4.42 3.01
CA VAL A 21 -12.51 3.36 3.91
C VAL A 21 -13.28 2.31 3.12
N GLU A 22 -14.09 2.75 2.18
CA GLU A 22 -14.88 1.83 1.36
C GLU A 22 -13.99 0.88 0.57
N GLN A 23 -12.91 1.41 0.01
CA GLN A 23 -11.98 0.59 -0.75
C GLN A 23 -11.26 -0.43 0.13
N MET A 24 -11.04 -0.08 1.39
CA MET A 24 -10.30 -0.94 2.30
C MET A 24 -11.15 -1.98 3.01
N LEU A 25 -12.48 -1.84 2.99
CA LEU A 25 -13.33 -2.78 3.72
C LEU A 25 -13.06 -4.25 3.39
N PRO A 26 -13.01 -4.64 2.09
CA PRO A 26 -12.69 -6.05 1.79
C PRO A 26 -11.29 -6.45 2.21
N VAL A 27 -10.36 -5.50 2.16
CA VAL A 27 -8.97 -5.78 2.52
C VAL A 27 -8.84 -6.01 4.02
N LEU A 28 -9.56 -5.22 4.82
CA LEU A 28 -9.50 -5.37 6.27
C LEU A 28 -10.00 -6.74 6.70
N GLY A 29 -11.02 -7.27 6.01
CA GLY A 29 -11.48 -8.62 6.30
C GLY A 29 -10.41 -9.66 6.03
N LYS A 30 -9.68 -9.49 4.94
CA LYS A 30 -8.60 -10.42 4.61
C LYS A 30 -7.43 -10.33 5.60
N LEU A 31 -7.17 -9.14 6.13
CA LEU A 31 -6.07 -8.96 7.08
C LEU A 31 -6.27 -9.73 8.37
N GLN A 32 -7.52 -10.01 8.73
CA GLN A 32 -7.82 -10.77 9.93
C GLN A 32 -7.64 -12.27 9.75
N ASP A 33 -7.51 -12.73 8.52
CA ASP A 33 -7.36 -14.14 8.20
C ASP A 33 -5.91 -14.38 7.78
N GLU A 34 -5.19 -15.20 8.54
CA GLU A 34 -3.78 -15.45 8.26
C GLU A 34 -3.55 -15.96 6.85
N GLU A 35 -4.43 -16.80 6.35
CA GLU A 35 -4.27 -17.37 5.04
C GLU A 35 -4.39 -16.32 3.92
N ASN A 36 -5.11 -15.24 4.19
CA ASN A 36 -5.36 -14.23 3.19
C ASN A 36 -4.53 -12.95 3.39
N ARG A 37 -3.63 -12.94 4.37
CA ARG A 37 -2.85 -11.75 4.64
C ARG A 37 -2.00 -11.31 3.47
N PHE A 38 -1.36 -12.27 2.82
CA PHE A 38 -0.52 -11.93 1.67
C PHE A 38 -1.37 -11.32 0.56
N SER A 39 -2.52 -11.92 0.30
CA SER A 39 -3.45 -11.40 -0.69
C SER A 39 -3.91 -9.98 -0.32
N ALA A 40 -4.12 -9.73 0.97
CA ALA A 40 -4.49 -8.39 1.43
C ALA A 40 -3.39 -7.38 1.14
N GLN A 41 -2.15 -7.76 1.34
CA GLN A 41 -1.03 -6.86 1.04
C GLN A 41 -0.97 -6.52 -0.43
N VAL A 42 -1.22 -7.50 -1.30
CA VAL A 42 -1.27 -7.25 -2.73
C VAL A 42 -2.40 -6.28 -3.06
N ASP A 43 -3.57 -6.47 -2.45
CA ASP A 43 -4.69 -5.57 -2.67
C ASP A 43 -4.37 -4.15 -2.22
N ILE A 44 -3.67 -4.01 -1.11
CA ILE A 44 -3.26 -2.70 -0.62
C ILE A 44 -2.35 -2.02 -1.64
N LEU A 45 -1.40 -2.75 -2.19
CA LEU A 45 -0.53 -2.19 -3.22
C LEU A 45 -1.33 -1.73 -4.44
N LYS A 46 -2.30 -2.53 -4.85
CA LYS A 46 -3.13 -2.15 -6.00
C LYS A 46 -3.91 -0.86 -5.75
N LEU A 47 -4.29 -0.61 -4.52
CA LEU A 47 -5.05 0.58 -4.17
C LEU A 47 -4.18 1.80 -3.92
N THR A 48 -2.92 1.61 -3.55
CA THR A 48 -2.08 2.71 -3.07
C THR A 48 -0.99 3.15 -4.03
N VAL A 49 -0.42 2.25 -4.83
CA VAL A 49 0.78 2.57 -5.61
C VAL A 49 0.40 3.10 -6.99
N PHE A 50 0.89 4.30 -7.28
CA PHE A 50 0.64 4.97 -8.56
C PHE A 50 1.96 5.45 -9.16
N LYS A 51 2.00 5.49 -10.48
CA LYS A 51 3.13 6.05 -11.21
C LYS A 51 2.57 6.84 -12.38
N ASP A 52 2.94 8.12 -12.45
CA ASP A 52 2.46 9.01 -13.51
C ASP A 52 0.93 9.02 -13.60
N GLY A 53 0.27 8.94 -12.45
CA GLY A 53 -1.18 9.00 -12.39
C GLY A 53 -1.89 7.69 -12.64
N GLU A 54 -1.15 6.61 -12.91
CA GLU A 54 -1.74 5.30 -13.18
C GLU A 54 -1.48 4.33 -12.05
N ALA A 55 -2.47 3.52 -11.70
CA ALA A 55 -2.31 2.50 -10.68
C ALA A 55 -1.39 1.40 -11.20
N VAL A 56 -0.27 1.18 -10.51
CA VAL A 56 0.71 0.20 -10.94
C VAL A 56 1.00 -0.87 -9.89
N GLY A 57 0.20 -0.90 -8.82
CA GLY A 57 0.45 -1.86 -7.74
C GLY A 57 0.43 -3.30 -8.20
N ASN A 58 -0.34 -3.62 -9.23
CA ASN A 58 -0.42 -4.98 -9.74
C ASN A 58 0.78 -5.35 -10.62
N GLN A 59 1.68 -4.41 -10.88
CA GLN A 59 2.85 -4.65 -11.70
C GLN A 59 4.12 -4.81 -10.89
N ILE A 60 4.01 -4.73 -9.57
CA ILE A 60 5.17 -4.79 -8.69
C ILE A 60 5.62 -6.24 -8.55
N GLY A 61 6.91 -6.50 -8.82
CA GLY A 61 7.45 -7.83 -8.68
C GLY A 61 7.55 -8.25 -7.22
N ILE A 62 7.46 -9.54 -6.98
CA ILE A 62 7.50 -10.07 -5.62
C ILE A 62 8.79 -9.69 -4.91
N SER A 63 9.88 -9.57 -5.64
CA SER A 63 11.17 -9.21 -5.05
C SER A 63 11.18 -7.77 -4.53
N LYS A 64 10.23 -6.95 -4.94
CA LYS A 64 10.14 -5.56 -4.50
C LYS A 64 9.11 -5.36 -3.40
N LEU A 65 8.39 -6.39 -3.04
CA LEU A 65 7.31 -6.27 -2.07
C LEU A 65 7.77 -5.64 -0.75
N THR A 66 8.94 -6.04 -0.27
CA THR A 66 9.44 -5.51 1.00
C THR A 66 9.81 -4.03 0.91
N GLN A 67 10.06 -3.53 -0.30
CA GLN A 67 10.36 -2.12 -0.48
C GLN A 67 9.11 -1.27 -0.60
N PHE A 68 8.04 -1.83 -1.16
CA PHE A 68 6.81 -1.07 -1.37
C PHE A 68 5.83 -1.17 -0.20
N ALA A 69 5.75 -2.34 0.44
CA ALA A 69 4.74 -2.57 1.46
C ALA A 69 4.80 -1.58 2.63
N PRO A 70 5.98 -1.25 3.19
CA PRO A 70 6.00 -0.31 4.31
C PRO A 70 5.41 1.05 3.97
N HIS A 71 5.68 1.54 2.76
CA HIS A 71 5.14 2.83 2.36
C HIS A 71 3.63 2.77 2.14
N ALA A 72 3.16 1.67 1.57
CA ALA A 72 1.73 1.49 1.36
C ALA A 72 0.99 1.43 2.69
N LEU A 73 1.53 0.70 3.66
CA LEU A 73 0.93 0.62 4.98
C LEU A 73 0.95 1.95 5.70
N GLU A 74 2.01 2.72 5.49
CA GLU A 74 2.12 4.02 6.13
C GLU A 74 1.00 4.96 5.69
N VAL A 75 0.72 5.03 4.39
CA VAL A 75 -0.35 5.91 3.92
C VAL A 75 -1.73 5.42 4.35
N CYS A 76 -1.85 4.13 4.65
CA CYS A 76 -3.11 3.59 5.17
C CYS A 76 -3.25 3.78 6.68
N GLY A 77 -2.24 4.38 7.32
CA GLY A 77 -2.28 4.57 8.77
C GLY A 77 -1.97 3.32 9.55
N MET A 78 -1.38 2.30 8.91
CA MET A 78 -1.08 1.04 9.56
C MET A 78 0.42 0.82 9.72
N GLY A 79 1.21 1.85 9.51
CA GLY A 79 2.66 1.73 9.69
C GLY A 79 3.04 1.72 11.15
N ALA A 80 4.22 1.18 11.43
CA ALA A 80 4.72 1.07 12.80
C ALA A 80 4.91 2.43 13.45
N ASP A 81 5.10 3.45 12.66
CA ASP A 81 5.31 4.79 13.19
C ASP A 81 4.10 5.34 13.91
N ASP A 82 2.94 4.82 13.63
CA ASP A 82 1.72 5.31 14.22
C ASP A 82 1.69 5.14 15.72
N GLU A 83 2.32 4.09 16.19
CA GLU A 83 2.33 3.87 17.59
C GLU A 83 3.20 4.81 18.34
N ALA A 84 4.16 5.39 17.70
CA ALA A 84 5.05 6.32 18.35
C ALA A 84 4.36 7.63 18.67
N SER A 85 3.28 7.88 18.06
CA SER A 85 2.58 9.14 18.26
C SER A 85 1.63 9.11 19.45
#